data_28bb035519ebd1b0efe9b46952e94e4b
#
_entry.id   28bb035519ebd1b0efe9b46952e94e4b
#
_cell.length_a   1.000
_cell.length_b   1.000
_cell.length_c   1.000
_cell.angle_alpha   90.00
_cell.angle_beta   90.00
_cell.angle_gamma   90.00
#
_symmetry.space_group_name_H-M   'P 1'
#
loop_
_entity.id
_entity.type
_entity.pdbx_description
1 polymer ?
#
loop_
_entity_poly.entity_id
_entity_poly.type
_entity_poly.pdbx_seq_one_letter_code
_entity_poly.pdbx_strand_id
1 'polypeptide(L)'
;MKEVYGSNTVAKKNELQACVKLLPEALELIEKYNDDIRPTLFPMLYHPNLRRLMKCLTVLADIKEDLTYHAGRHFFASLITLEAGVPIETICKMLGHSNLQTTQRYAKVTPKKLFEDMDKYIEATKDLKLIL
;
A
#
# COMPACT_ATOMS: atom_id res chain seq x y z
N MET A 1 17.70 -12.10 0.59
CA MET A 1 17.66 -12.83 -0.67
C MET A 1 16.52 -12.24 -1.49
N LYS A 2 16.86 -11.58 -2.60
CA LYS A 2 15.86 -10.98 -3.51
C LYS A 2 15.47 -12.06 -4.52
N GLU A 3 14.29 -12.62 -4.38
CA GLU A 3 13.71 -13.42 -5.46
C GLU A 3 12.70 -12.54 -6.19
N VAL A 4 13.07 -12.08 -7.38
CA VAL A 4 12.16 -11.41 -8.30
C VAL A 4 11.68 -12.48 -9.28
N TYR A 5 10.45 -12.91 -9.13
CA TYR A 5 9.81 -13.81 -10.10
C TYR A 5 8.95 -12.96 -11.05
N GLY A 6 9.48 -12.67 -12.24
CA GLY A 6 8.78 -11.87 -13.23
C GLY A 6 8.37 -10.50 -12.69
N SER A 7 7.10 -10.12 -12.84
CA SER A 7 6.54 -8.86 -12.31
C SER A 7 6.12 -8.92 -10.83
N ASN A 8 6.48 -9.98 -10.09
CA ASN A 8 6.09 -10.19 -8.71
C ASN A 8 7.30 -10.13 -7.79
N THR A 9 7.20 -9.39 -6.69
CA THR A 9 8.23 -9.36 -5.64
C THR A 9 7.72 -10.04 -4.39
N VAL A 10 8.53 -10.93 -3.84
CA VAL A 10 8.26 -11.56 -2.54
C VAL A 10 9.16 -10.92 -1.50
N ALA A 11 8.57 -10.26 -0.52
CA ALA A 11 9.27 -9.73 0.65
C ALA A 11 9.03 -10.64 1.85
N LYS A 12 10.11 -11.02 2.55
CA LYS A 12 10.03 -11.75 3.82
C LYS A 12 10.17 -10.77 4.98
N LYS A 13 9.15 -10.74 5.84
CA LYS A 13 9.23 -10.10 7.15
C LYS A 13 8.65 -11.07 8.19
N ASN A 14 9.43 -11.43 9.21
CA ASN A 14 9.02 -12.31 10.30
C ASN A 14 8.41 -13.64 9.80
N GLU A 15 9.08 -14.34 8.89
CA GLU A 15 8.64 -15.61 8.27
C GLU A 15 7.37 -15.52 7.39
N LEU A 16 6.66 -14.39 7.39
CA LEU A 16 5.53 -14.16 6.51
C LEU A 16 6.03 -13.70 5.13
N GLN A 17 5.59 -14.41 4.10
CA GLN A 17 5.80 -13.99 2.72
C GLN A 17 4.73 -12.98 2.34
N ALA A 18 5.14 -11.77 1.96
CA ALA A 18 4.26 -10.81 1.32
C ALA A 18 4.53 -10.83 -0.18
N CYS A 19 3.53 -11.23 -0.96
CA CYS A 19 3.60 -11.18 -2.42
C CYS A 19 2.85 -9.93 -2.90
N VAL A 20 3.54 -9.08 -3.64
CA VAL A 20 2.96 -7.85 -4.19
C VAL A 20 3.27 -7.81 -5.69
N LYS A 21 2.22 -7.62 -6.50
CA LYS A 21 2.41 -7.34 -7.93
C LYS A 21 2.96 -5.94 -8.07
N LEU A 22 4.08 -5.81 -8.77
CA LEU A 22 4.71 -4.52 -9.00
C LEU A 22 3.94 -3.72 -10.05
N LEU A 23 3.73 -2.44 -9.75
CA LEU A 23 3.22 -1.47 -10.70
C LEU A 23 4.31 -1.09 -11.72
N PRO A 24 3.95 -0.64 -12.94
CA PRO A 24 4.92 -0.20 -13.95
C PRO A 24 5.91 0.84 -13.42
N GLU A 25 5.43 1.81 -12.65
CA GLU A 25 6.25 2.86 -12.04
C GLU A 25 7.26 2.29 -11.03
N ALA A 26 6.87 1.24 -10.33
CA ALA A 26 7.77 0.55 -9.39
C ALA A 26 8.86 -0.22 -10.15
N LEU A 27 8.54 -0.80 -11.32
CA LEU A 27 9.51 -1.47 -12.17
C LEU A 27 10.55 -0.48 -12.71
N GLU A 28 10.12 0.68 -13.20
CA GLU A 28 11.02 1.75 -13.65
C GLU A 28 11.98 2.21 -12.53
N LEU A 29 11.47 2.34 -11.30
CA LEU A 29 12.32 2.66 -10.16
C LEU A 29 13.31 1.53 -9.83
N ILE A 30 12.90 0.29 -9.98
CA ILE A 30 13.78 -0.87 -9.77
C ILE A 30 14.90 -0.85 -10.80
N GLU A 31 14.60 -0.67 -12.06
CA GLU A 31 15.60 -0.59 -13.13
C GLU A 31 16.57 0.57 -12.91
N LYS A 32 16.05 1.74 -12.56
CA LYS A 32 16.86 2.94 -12.31
C LYS A 32 17.84 2.77 -11.15
N TYR A 33 17.46 2.05 -10.10
CA TYR A 33 18.26 1.92 -8.87
C TYR A 33 18.89 0.54 -8.71
N ASN A 34 18.66 -0.36 -9.65
CA ASN A 34 19.30 -1.68 -9.62
C ASN A 34 20.81 -1.52 -9.75
N ASP A 35 21.51 -2.09 -8.80
CA ASP A 35 22.97 -2.09 -8.73
C ASP A 35 23.40 -3.48 -8.25
N ASP A 36 24.08 -4.19 -9.11
CA ASP A 36 24.50 -5.59 -8.86
C ASP A 36 25.50 -5.70 -7.69
N ILE A 37 26.16 -4.60 -7.35
CA ILE A 37 27.14 -4.56 -6.27
C ILE A 37 26.44 -4.47 -4.90
N ARG A 38 25.21 -3.92 -4.84
CA ARG A 38 24.52 -3.70 -3.58
C ARG A 38 23.58 -4.87 -3.21
N PRO A 39 23.59 -5.33 -1.94
CA PRO A 39 22.68 -6.39 -1.50
C PRO A 39 21.22 -5.90 -1.36
N THR A 40 20.99 -4.58 -1.45
CA THR A 40 19.66 -3.95 -1.34
C THR A 40 19.35 -3.17 -2.60
N LEU A 41 18.06 -3.11 -2.99
CA LEU A 41 17.61 -2.36 -4.17
C LEU A 41 17.94 -0.88 -4.05
N PHE A 42 17.59 -0.28 -2.92
CA PHE A 42 17.87 1.12 -2.63
C PHE A 42 19.08 1.27 -1.69
N PRO A 43 19.82 2.38 -1.80
CA PRO A 43 20.86 2.68 -0.81
C PRO A 43 20.25 2.69 0.60
N MET A 44 20.93 2.05 1.54
CA MET A 44 20.51 2.08 2.95
C MET A 44 20.73 3.49 3.49
N LEU A 45 19.63 4.22 3.65
CA LEU A 45 19.67 5.51 4.33
C LEU A 45 19.55 5.31 5.84
N TYR A 46 20.46 5.95 6.58
CA TYR A 46 20.36 5.99 8.03
C TYR A 46 19.06 6.70 8.46
N HIS A 47 18.27 6.07 9.33
CA HIS A 47 16.95 6.51 9.74
C HIS A 47 16.82 8.00 10.12
N PRO A 48 17.73 8.57 10.91
CA PRO A 48 17.70 10.00 11.22
C PRO A 48 17.86 10.90 10.01
N ASN A 49 18.69 10.50 9.03
CA ASN A 49 18.88 11.27 7.80
C ASN A 49 17.62 11.25 6.94
N LEU A 50 16.95 10.09 6.84
CA LEU A 50 15.67 9.98 6.12
C LEU A 50 14.61 10.88 6.75
N ARG A 51 14.51 10.89 8.08
CA ARG A 51 13.57 11.77 8.79
C ARG A 51 13.86 13.27 8.53
N ARG A 52 15.14 13.65 8.53
CA ARG A 52 15.54 15.02 8.22
C ARG A 52 15.21 15.42 6.79
N LEU A 53 15.46 14.53 5.83
CA LEU A 53 15.09 14.74 4.42
C LEU A 53 13.59 14.90 4.25
N MET A 54 12.78 14.04 4.88
CA MET A 54 11.31 14.16 4.84
C MET A 54 10.85 15.50 5.40
N LYS A 55 11.45 15.96 6.50
CA LYS A 55 11.13 17.28 7.08
C LYS A 55 11.54 18.44 6.16
N CYS A 56 12.67 18.34 5.47
CA CYS A 56 13.05 19.34 4.46
C CYS A 56 12.04 19.37 3.29
N LEU A 57 11.60 18.20 2.84
CA LEU A 57 10.61 18.09 1.76
C LEU A 57 9.26 18.70 2.16
N THR A 58 8.78 18.49 3.39
CA THR A 58 7.55 19.13 3.89
C THR A 58 7.63 20.64 3.87
N VAL A 59 8.76 21.19 4.31
CA VAL A 59 8.98 22.65 4.30
C VAL A 59 9.04 23.19 2.87
N LEU A 60 9.75 22.52 1.96
CA LEU A 60 9.87 22.96 0.56
C LEU A 60 8.55 22.86 -0.20
N ALA A 61 7.69 21.92 0.16
CA ALA A 61 6.37 21.71 -0.45
C ALA A 61 5.23 22.47 0.25
N ASP A 62 5.54 23.30 1.24
CA ASP A 62 4.57 24.04 2.08
C ASP A 62 3.48 23.12 2.66
N ILE A 63 3.86 21.90 3.07
CA ILE A 63 2.97 20.95 3.69
C ILE A 63 3.03 21.16 5.21
N LYS A 64 1.86 21.39 5.83
CA LYS A 64 1.75 21.69 7.27
C LYS A 64 1.88 20.44 8.15
N GLU A 65 1.57 19.28 7.60
CA GLU A 65 1.59 18.00 8.30
C GLU A 65 2.99 17.40 8.32
N ASP A 66 3.35 16.73 9.43
CA ASP A 66 4.58 15.97 9.53
C ASP A 66 4.55 14.72 8.64
N LEU A 67 5.19 14.78 7.47
CA LEU A 67 5.35 13.62 6.60
C LEU A 67 6.44 12.70 7.15
N THR A 68 6.05 11.46 7.39
CA THR A 68 6.97 10.38 7.73
C THR A 68 7.00 9.34 6.62
N TYR A 69 8.03 8.50 6.57
CA TYR A 69 8.05 7.39 5.61
C TYR A 69 6.89 6.40 5.84
N HIS A 70 6.31 6.33 7.04
CA HIS A 70 5.10 5.58 7.32
C HIS A 70 3.85 6.23 6.73
N ALA A 71 3.87 7.54 6.48
CA ALA A 71 2.75 8.22 5.84
C ALA A 71 2.51 7.69 4.41
N GLY A 72 3.56 7.39 3.64
CA GLY A 72 3.45 6.75 2.33
C GLY A 72 2.76 5.39 2.39
N ARG A 73 3.09 4.57 3.40
CA ARG A 73 2.43 3.27 3.63
C ARG A 73 0.96 3.44 4.03
N HIS A 74 0.67 4.45 4.84
CA HIS A 74 -0.69 4.83 5.23
C HIS A 74 -1.52 5.26 4.01
N PHE A 75 -0.93 6.14 3.19
CA PHE A 75 -1.55 6.64 1.98
C PHE A 75 -1.86 5.49 1.01
N PHE A 76 -0.91 4.59 0.79
CA PHE A 76 -1.11 3.39 -0.02
C PHE A 76 -2.26 2.54 0.50
N ALA A 77 -2.30 2.26 1.80
CA ALA A 77 -3.34 1.43 2.39
C ALA A 77 -4.74 2.07 2.35
N SER A 78 -4.83 3.38 2.57
CA SER A 78 -6.11 4.08 2.69
C SER A 78 -6.65 4.54 1.34
N LEU A 79 -5.87 5.35 0.62
CA LEU A 79 -6.34 6.01 -0.59
C LEU A 79 -6.17 5.17 -1.85
N ILE A 80 -5.04 4.48 -1.99
CA ILE A 80 -4.78 3.77 -3.24
C ILE A 80 -5.51 2.43 -3.28
N THR A 81 -5.58 1.72 -2.15
CA THR A 81 -6.12 0.36 -2.15
C THR A 81 -7.55 0.26 -1.65
N LEU A 82 -7.88 0.84 -0.50
CA LEU A 82 -9.25 0.78 0.03
C LEU A 82 -10.23 1.56 -0.83
N GLU A 83 -9.89 2.74 -1.30
CA GLU A 83 -10.74 3.52 -2.20
C GLU A 83 -10.90 2.87 -3.56
N ALA A 84 -9.89 2.14 -4.03
CA ALA A 84 -9.98 1.30 -5.23
C ALA A 84 -10.82 0.03 -5.03
N GLY A 85 -11.34 -0.23 -3.82
CA GLY A 85 -12.18 -1.38 -3.51
C GLY A 85 -11.41 -2.68 -3.26
N VAL A 86 -10.10 -2.61 -3.02
CA VAL A 86 -9.31 -3.80 -2.65
C VAL A 86 -9.72 -4.27 -1.25
N PRO A 87 -10.04 -5.55 -1.05
CA PRO A 87 -10.42 -6.08 0.26
C PRO A 87 -9.33 -5.87 1.31
N ILE A 88 -9.73 -5.55 2.52
CA ILE A 88 -8.81 -5.24 3.63
C ILE A 88 -7.87 -6.41 3.96
N GLU A 89 -8.31 -7.63 3.78
CA GLU A 89 -7.52 -8.85 3.97
C GLU A 89 -6.38 -8.93 2.95
N THR A 90 -6.65 -8.52 1.72
CA THR A 90 -5.64 -8.44 0.67
C THR A 90 -4.61 -7.37 1.00
N ILE A 91 -5.06 -6.19 1.44
CA ILE A 91 -4.18 -5.10 1.88
C ILE A 91 -3.32 -5.53 3.06
N CYS A 92 -3.91 -6.24 4.02
CA CYS A 92 -3.20 -6.80 5.17
C CYS A 92 -2.01 -7.68 4.73
N LYS A 93 -2.24 -8.56 3.76
CA LYS A 93 -1.20 -9.42 3.17
C LYS A 93 -0.16 -8.62 2.39
N MET A 94 -0.58 -7.66 1.56
CA MET A 94 0.32 -6.79 0.80
C MET A 94 1.24 -5.97 1.73
N LEU A 95 0.72 -5.53 2.86
CA LEU A 95 1.47 -4.81 3.88
C LEU A 95 2.33 -5.74 4.77
N GLY A 96 2.18 -7.05 4.68
CA GLY A 96 2.89 -8.00 5.53
C GLY A 96 2.51 -7.86 7.02
N HIS A 97 1.26 -7.53 7.31
CA HIS A 97 0.75 -7.51 8.67
C HIS A 97 0.32 -8.90 9.09
N SER A 98 0.73 -9.34 10.27
CA SER A 98 0.31 -10.61 10.87
C SER A 98 -1.11 -10.56 11.42
N ASN A 99 -1.63 -9.36 11.71
CA ASN A 99 -2.94 -9.15 12.30
C ASN A 99 -3.75 -8.13 11.50
N LEU A 100 -4.98 -8.48 11.16
CA LEU A 100 -5.92 -7.64 10.43
C LEU A 100 -6.25 -6.34 11.20
N GLN A 101 -6.29 -6.38 12.53
CA GLN A 101 -6.54 -5.19 13.37
C GLN A 101 -5.54 -4.06 13.08
N THR A 102 -4.30 -4.39 12.73
CA THR A 102 -3.30 -3.40 12.36
C THR A 102 -3.69 -2.66 11.08
N THR A 103 -4.34 -3.36 10.14
CA THR A 103 -4.81 -2.80 8.87
C THR A 103 -6.15 -2.07 9.03
N GLN A 104 -7.01 -2.51 9.93
CA GLN A 104 -8.32 -1.89 10.22
C GLN A 104 -8.21 -0.42 10.66
N ARG A 105 -7.07 -0.01 11.21
CA ARG A 105 -6.81 1.41 11.52
C ARG A 105 -6.87 2.31 10.29
N TYR A 106 -6.67 1.75 9.11
CA TYR A 106 -6.75 2.46 7.82
C TYR A 106 -8.15 2.42 7.21
N ALA A 107 -8.99 1.47 7.62
CA ALA A 107 -10.31 1.23 7.07
C ALA A 107 -11.37 2.15 7.69
N LYS A 108 -11.27 3.44 7.43
CA LYS A 108 -12.38 4.36 7.69
C LYS A 108 -13.29 4.33 6.47
N VAL A 109 -14.40 3.60 6.57
CA VAL A 109 -15.44 3.62 5.54
C VAL A 109 -16.08 5.02 5.56
N THR A 110 -15.94 5.76 4.47
CA THR A 110 -16.58 7.04 4.31
C THR A 110 -18.05 6.83 3.92
N PRO A 111 -18.98 7.76 4.25
CA PRO A 111 -20.37 7.68 3.79
C PRO A 111 -20.47 7.54 2.26
N LYS A 112 -19.63 8.24 1.52
CA LYS A 112 -19.54 8.14 0.06
C LYS A 112 -19.28 6.70 -0.38
N LYS A 113 -18.27 6.05 0.18
CA LYS A 113 -17.92 4.67 -0.13
C LYS A 113 -19.05 3.70 0.21
N LEU A 114 -19.76 3.94 1.33
CA LEU A 114 -20.91 3.13 1.72
C LEU A 114 -22.02 3.20 0.65
N PHE A 115 -22.36 4.39 0.17
CA PHE A 115 -23.36 4.55 -0.88
C PHE A 115 -22.94 3.90 -2.20
N GLU A 116 -21.70 4.10 -2.63
CA GLU A 116 -21.17 3.46 -3.84
C GLU A 116 -21.23 1.92 -3.77
N ASP A 117 -20.92 1.34 -2.63
CA ASP A 117 -20.98 -0.11 -2.44
C ASP A 117 -22.43 -0.62 -2.37
N MET A 118 -23.37 0.17 -1.79
CA MET A 118 -24.78 -0.13 -1.82
C MET A 118 -25.37 -0.04 -3.24
N ASP A 119 -24.98 0.93 -4.04
CA ASP A 119 -25.40 1.04 -5.44
C ASP A 119 -24.94 -0.17 -6.25
N LYS A 120 -23.70 -0.62 -6.04
CA LYS A 120 -23.18 -1.87 -6.66
C LYS A 120 -23.99 -3.10 -6.23
N TYR A 121 -24.36 -3.18 -4.95
CA TYR A 121 -25.21 -4.27 -4.45
C TYR A 121 -26.58 -4.26 -5.10
N ILE A 122 -27.23 -3.10 -5.18
CA ILE A 122 -28.55 -2.93 -5.82
C ILE A 122 -28.48 -3.37 -7.28
N GLU A 123 -27.45 -2.92 -8.00
CA GLU A 123 -27.26 -3.30 -9.40
C GLU A 123 -27.03 -4.81 -9.57
N ALA A 124 -26.20 -5.41 -8.75
CA ALA A 124 -25.90 -6.84 -8.79
C ALA A 124 -27.11 -7.73 -8.40
N THR A 125 -28.07 -7.18 -7.66
CA THR A 125 -29.26 -7.92 -7.16
C THR A 125 -30.54 -7.60 -7.91
N LYS A 126 -30.50 -6.76 -8.94
CA LYS A 126 -31.67 -6.34 -9.73
C LYS A 126 -32.56 -7.51 -10.20
N ASP A 127 -31.92 -8.59 -10.63
CA ASP A 127 -32.60 -9.76 -11.20
C ASP A 127 -32.90 -10.83 -10.14
N LEU A 128 -32.45 -10.63 -8.90
CA LEU A 128 -32.75 -11.51 -7.79
C LEU A 128 -34.16 -11.18 -7.26
N LYS A 129 -35.17 -11.90 -7.76
CA LYS A 129 -36.50 -11.88 -7.14
C LYS A 129 -36.41 -12.58 -5.81
N LEU A 130 -36.49 -11.82 -4.72
CA LEU A 130 -36.77 -12.36 -3.40
C LEU A 130 -38.16 -12.98 -3.48
N ILE A 131 -38.23 -14.29 -3.43
CA ILE A 131 -39.50 -15.01 -3.21
C ILE A 131 -39.77 -14.89 -1.73
N LEU A 132 -40.60 -13.91 -1.35
CA LEU A 132 -41.19 -13.78 -0.03
C LEU A 132 -42.47 -14.59 0.02
#